data_46d68fd6afdbd84201df3a5f52664461
#
_entry.id   46d68fd6afdbd84201df3a5f52664461
#
_cell.length_a   1.000
_cell.length_b   1.000
_cell.length_c   1.000
_cell.angle_alpha   90.00
_cell.angle_beta   90.00
_cell.angle_gamma   90.00
#
_symmetry.space_group_name_H-M   'P 1'
#
loop_
_entity.id
_entity.type
_entity.pdbx_description
1 polymer ?
#
loop_
_entity_poly.entity_id
_entity_poly.type
_entity_poly.pdbx_seq_one_letter_code
_entity_poly.pdbx_strand_id
1 'polypeptide(L)'
;MTLHWILIILSKIKYVLVSTYRSHFQERLKDEYPPEEVQSFFYLLTGNFLGMSRLDLALDNKKILSVSDERKFEDALARLLNHEPIQYIIGETEFLGCTFSVNKQVLIPRPETEELVQWIIDDLIKRNVDEPTILDIGTGSGCIAISLAKRFPKANVT
;
A
#
# COMPACT_ATOMS: atom_id res chain seq x y z
N MET A 1 -23.23 -41.83 -14.41
CA MET A 1 -23.18 -41.25 -13.03
C MET A 1 -22.22 -40.05 -12.85
N THR A 2 -21.58 -39.56 -13.88
CA THR A 2 -20.48 -38.56 -13.79
C THR A 2 -20.85 -37.11 -14.13
N LEU A 3 -21.85 -36.89 -15.00
CA LEU A 3 -22.23 -35.52 -15.39
C LEU A 3 -22.93 -34.71 -14.28
N HIS A 4 -23.69 -35.35 -13.43
CA HIS A 4 -24.46 -34.68 -12.38
C HIS A 4 -23.54 -34.08 -11.28
N TRP A 5 -22.44 -34.77 -10.94
CA TRP A 5 -21.44 -34.25 -10.00
C TRP A 5 -20.61 -33.11 -10.57
N ILE A 6 -20.33 -33.12 -11.89
CA ILE A 6 -19.61 -32.03 -12.56
C ILE A 6 -20.47 -30.75 -12.59
N LEU A 7 -21.77 -30.86 -12.84
CA LEU A 7 -22.70 -29.74 -12.77
C LEU A 7 -22.85 -29.16 -11.37
N ILE A 8 -22.84 -29.98 -10.31
CA ILE A 8 -22.90 -29.54 -8.92
C ILE A 8 -21.60 -28.83 -8.52
N ILE A 9 -20.43 -29.29 -8.99
CA ILE A 9 -19.14 -28.64 -8.73
C ILE A 9 -19.05 -27.31 -9.49
N LEU A 10 -19.48 -27.25 -10.74
CA LEU A 10 -19.50 -26.02 -11.55
C LEU A 10 -20.48 -24.96 -11.01
N SER A 11 -21.60 -25.37 -10.40
CA SER A 11 -22.56 -24.44 -9.78
C SER A 11 -22.05 -23.82 -8.46
N LYS A 12 -20.97 -24.36 -7.87
CA LYS A 12 -20.32 -23.84 -6.64
C LYS A 12 -19.13 -22.94 -6.91
N ILE A 13 -18.65 -22.86 -8.14
CA ILE A 13 -17.58 -21.91 -8.49
C ILE A 13 -18.22 -20.54 -8.70
N LYS A 14 -18.36 -19.81 -7.62
CA LYS A 14 -18.83 -18.41 -7.66
C LYS A 14 -17.63 -17.54 -8.08
N TYR A 15 -17.58 -17.21 -9.36
CA TYR A 15 -16.60 -16.25 -9.85
C TYR A 15 -16.99 -14.85 -9.36
N VAL A 16 -16.10 -14.19 -8.65
CA VAL A 16 -16.27 -12.81 -8.20
C VAL A 16 -15.45 -11.90 -9.11
N LEU A 17 -16.12 -10.97 -9.78
CA LEU A 17 -15.43 -9.94 -10.57
C LEU A 17 -14.84 -8.89 -9.62
N VAL A 18 -13.68 -8.35 -9.96
CA VAL A 18 -13.06 -7.24 -9.21
C VAL A 18 -14.02 -6.06 -9.09
N SER A 19 -14.77 -5.75 -10.15
CA SER A 19 -15.79 -4.69 -10.14
C SER A 19 -16.93 -4.95 -9.15
N THR A 20 -17.41 -6.19 -9.07
CA THR A 20 -18.45 -6.61 -8.11
C THR A 20 -17.92 -6.55 -6.68
N TYR A 21 -16.69 -7.03 -6.47
CA TYR A 21 -16.04 -6.96 -5.16
C TYR A 21 -15.81 -5.52 -4.70
N ARG A 22 -15.44 -4.62 -5.63
CA ARG A 22 -15.32 -3.18 -5.34
C ARG A 22 -16.60 -2.60 -4.74
N SER A 23 -17.76 -2.91 -5.33
CA SER A 23 -19.05 -2.44 -4.80
C SER A 23 -19.35 -3.00 -3.40
N HIS A 24 -19.04 -4.28 -3.18
CA HIS A 24 -19.14 -4.90 -1.86
C HIS A 24 -18.22 -4.21 -0.84
N PHE A 25 -16.95 -3.98 -1.20
CA PHE A 25 -15.96 -3.31 -0.35
C PHE A 25 -16.39 -1.90 0.05
N GLN A 26 -16.91 -1.13 -0.93
CA GLN A 26 -17.44 0.22 -0.68
C GLN A 26 -18.65 0.20 0.26
N GLU A 27 -19.59 -0.71 0.05
CA GLU A 27 -20.77 -0.84 0.91
C GLU A 27 -20.41 -1.20 2.35
N ARG A 28 -19.39 -2.05 2.55
CA ARG A 28 -18.96 -2.50 3.87
C ARG A 28 -18.23 -1.40 4.67
N LEU A 29 -17.57 -0.46 3.99
CA LEU A 29 -16.78 0.60 4.64
C LEU A 29 -17.44 1.98 4.65
N LYS A 30 -18.59 2.16 4.02
CA LYS A 30 -19.24 3.46 3.81
C LYS A 30 -19.58 4.22 5.10
N ASP A 31 -19.83 3.51 6.17
CA ASP A 31 -20.21 4.10 7.46
C ASP A 31 -18.98 4.41 8.34
N GLU A 32 -17.80 3.89 7.99
CA GLU A 32 -16.55 4.03 8.75
C GLU A 32 -15.58 5.04 8.14
N TYR A 33 -15.65 5.25 6.80
CA TYR A 33 -14.68 6.07 6.06
C TYR A 33 -15.35 6.90 4.96
N PRO A 34 -14.81 8.09 4.64
CA PRO A 34 -15.24 8.88 3.48
C PRO A 34 -15.12 8.08 2.16
N PRO A 35 -16.03 8.28 1.20
CA PRO A 35 -16.03 7.52 -0.06
C PRO A 35 -14.70 7.57 -0.85
N GLU A 36 -14.02 8.73 -0.83
CA GLU A 36 -12.73 8.94 -1.51
C GLU A 36 -11.62 8.10 -0.86
N GLU A 37 -11.64 7.97 0.46
CA GLU A 37 -10.68 7.17 1.21
C GLU A 37 -10.91 5.68 0.96
N VAL A 38 -12.16 5.22 1.00
CA VAL A 38 -12.51 3.82 0.64
C VAL A 38 -12.07 3.48 -0.77
N GLN A 39 -12.25 4.41 -1.72
CA GLN A 39 -11.78 4.23 -3.08
C GLN A 39 -10.26 4.15 -3.15
N SER A 40 -9.54 4.97 -2.39
CA SER A 40 -8.09 4.95 -2.31
C SER A 40 -7.58 3.62 -1.74
N PHE A 41 -8.19 3.13 -0.66
CA PHE A 41 -7.86 1.81 -0.09
C PHE A 41 -8.03 0.70 -1.12
N PHE A 42 -9.14 0.70 -1.86
CA PHE A 42 -9.36 -0.32 -2.89
C PHE A 42 -8.28 -0.30 -3.97
N TYR A 43 -7.85 0.88 -4.43
CA TYR A 43 -6.77 1.00 -5.40
C TYR A 43 -5.41 0.55 -4.86
N LEU A 44 -5.09 0.88 -3.62
CA LEU A 44 -3.86 0.42 -2.97
C LEU A 44 -3.83 -1.11 -2.85
N LEU A 45 -4.93 -1.72 -2.39
CA LEU A 45 -5.04 -3.17 -2.26
C LEU A 45 -4.97 -3.87 -3.62
N THR A 46 -5.64 -3.35 -4.66
CA THR A 46 -5.56 -3.94 -6.01
C THR A 46 -4.18 -3.81 -6.61
N GLY A 47 -3.49 -2.69 -6.38
CA GLY A 47 -2.08 -2.53 -6.76
C GLY A 47 -1.19 -3.56 -6.10
N ASN A 48 -1.30 -3.72 -4.79
CA ASN A 48 -0.46 -4.63 -4.01
C ASN A 48 -0.79 -6.11 -4.25
N PHE A 49 -2.08 -6.50 -4.22
CA PHE A 49 -2.49 -7.91 -4.30
C PHE A 49 -2.55 -8.47 -5.71
N LEU A 50 -2.90 -7.63 -6.70
CA LEU A 50 -3.15 -8.04 -8.08
C LEU A 50 -2.15 -7.46 -9.08
N GLY A 51 -1.29 -6.53 -8.66
CA GLY A 51 -0.39 -5.80 -9.56
C GLY A 51 -1.13 -4.90 -10.57
N MET A 52 -2.37 -4.50 -10.28
CA MET A 52 -3.22 -3.73 -11.19
C MET A 52 -3.19 -2.24 -10.87
N SER A 53 -2.88 -1.42 -11.87
CA SER A 53 -3.01 0.02 -11.78
C SER A 53 -4.48 0.48 -11.84
N ARG A 54 -4.73 1.75 -11.52
CA ARG A 54 -6.08 2.36 -11.69
C ARG A 54 -6.57 2.28 -13.14
N LEU A 55 -5.66 2.38 -14.10
CA LEU A 55 -5.97 2.28 -15.53
C LEU A 55 -6.36 0.84 -15.90
N ASP A 56 -5.63 -0.15 -15.41
CA ASP A 56 -5.94 -1.57 -15.65
C ASP A 56 -7.32 -1.91 -15.11
N LEU A 57 -7.69 -1.41 -13.94
CA LEU A 57 -9.02 -1.60 -13.36
C LEU A 57 -10.14 -0.94 -14.17
N ALA A 58 -9.85 0.17 -14.84
CA ALA A 58 -10.81 0.84 -15.71
C ALA A 58 -11.00 0.12 -17.04
N LEU A 59 -9.94 -0.50 -17.57
CA LEU A 59 -9.93 -1.20 -18.85
C LEU A 59 -10.42 -2.65 -18.75
N ASP A 60 -10.09 -3.35 -17.67
CA ASP A 60 -10.47 -4.75 -17.45
C ASP A 60 -11.57 -4.91 -16.39
N ASN A 61 -12.79 -4.58 -16.77
CA ASN A 61 -13.96 -4.73 -15.92
C ASN A 61 -14.42 -6.20 -15.73
N LYS A 62 -13.79 -7.14 -16.43
CA LYS A 62 -14.11 -8.59 -16.39
C LYS A 62 -13.08 -9.40 -15.60
N LYS A 63 -12.08 -8.76 -15.00
CA LYS A 63 -11.09 -9.44 -14.17
C LYS A 63 -11.77 -10.20 -13.05
N ILE A 64 -11.47 -11.51 -12.96
CA ILE A 64 -11.98 -12.40 -11.92
C ILE A 64 -10.97 -12.46 -10.78
N LEU A 65 -11.45 -12.35 -9.55
CA LEU A 65 -10.65 -12.63 -8.36
C LEU A 65 -10.45 -14.14 -8.20
N SER A 66 -9.21 -14.55 -7.97
CA SER A 66 -8.97 -15.91 -7.49
C SER A 66 -9.49 -16.07 -6.05
N VAL A 67 -9.76 -17.30 -5.63
CA VAL A 67 -10.18 -17.58 -4.24
C VAL A 67 -9.12 -17.13 -3.23
N SER A 68 -7.83 -17.20 -3.59
CA SER A 68 -6.74 -16.73 -2.73
C SER A 68 -6.73 -15.21 -2.62
N ASP A 69 -6.99 -14.50 -3.71
CA ASP A 69 -7.03 -13.04 -3.70
C ASP A 69 -8.26 -12.52 -2.97
N GLU A 70 -9.43 -13.14 -3.19
CA GLU A 70 -10.65 -12.82 -2.45
C GLU A 70 -10.41 -12.90 -0.92
N ARG A 71 -9.70 -13.95 -0.45
CA ARG A 71 -9.35 -14.08 0.96
C ARG A 71 -8.44 -12.95 1.46
N LYS A 72 -7.46 -12.51 0.66
CA LYS A 72 -6.61 -11.37 1.03
C LYS A 72 -7.42 -10.08 1.17
N PHE A 73 -8.35 -9.85 0.24
CA PHE A 73 -9.24 -8.70 0.30
C PHE A 73 -10.18 -8.74 1.50
N GLU A 74 -10.74 -9.91 1.84
CA GLU A 74 -11.59 -10.08 3.03
C GLU A 74 -10.81 -9.86 4.33
N ASP A 75 -9.56 -10.35 4.43
CA ASP A 75 -8.68 -10.07 5.57
C ASP A 75 -8.41 -8.57 5.68
N ALA A 76 -8.04 -7.92 4.58
CA ALA A 76 -7.81 -6.48 4.55
C ALA A 76 -9.06 -5.68 4.94
N LEU A 77 -10.24 -6.07 4.44
CA LEU A 77 -11.51 -5.46 4.80
C LEU A 77 -11.80 -5.58 6.31
N ALA A 78 -11.59 -6.76 6.89
CA ALA A 78 -11.78 -6.98 8.32
C ALA A 78 -10.82 -6.13 9.17
N ARG A 79 -9.57 -5.96 8.73
CA ARG A 79 -8.57 -5.13 9.40
C ARG A 79 -8.91 -3.64 9.28
N LEU A 80 -9.40 -3.16 8.13
CA LEU A 80 -9.88 -1.79 7.96
C LEU A 80 -11.08 -1.49 8.85
N LEU A 81 -12.04 -2.40 8.97
CA LEU A 81 -13.17 -2.27 9.89
C LEU A 81 -12.73 -2.19 11.37
N ASN A 82 -11.53 -2.66 11.70
CA ASN A 82 -10.90 -2.46 12.99
C ASN A 82 -9.96 -1.23 13.02
N HIS A 83 -10.09 -0.31 12.07
CA HIS A 83 -9.32 0.93 11.94
C HIS A 83 -7.81 0.72 11.87
N GLU A 84 -7.34 -0.45 11.39
CA GLU A 84 -5.93 -0.67 11.15
C GLU A 84 -5.47 0.13 9.92
N PRO A 85 -4.39 0.93 10.02
CA PRO A 85 -3.88 1.71 8.89
C PRO A 85 -3.57 0.83 7.67
N ILE A 86 -3.98 1.29 6.49
CA ILE A 86 -3.81 0.56 5.23
C ILE A 86 -2.34 0.18 4.96
N GLN A 87 -1.39 1.03 5.35
CA GLN A 87 0.04 0.77 5.20
C GLN A 87 0.50 -0.45 6.01
N TYR A 88 -0.05 -0.67 7.21
CA TYR A 88 0.25 -1.89 7.99
C TYR A 88 -0.42 -3.13 7.39
N ILE A 89 -1.57 -2.97 6.73
CA ILE A 89 -2.25 -4.06 6.03
C ILE A 89 -1.43 -4.52 4.83
N ILE A 90 -0.93 -3.57 4.05
CA ILE A 90 -0.10 -3.81 2.86
C ILE A 90 1.33 -4.22 3.28
N GLY A 91 1.82 -3.73 4.41
CA GLY A 91 3.18 -3.98 4.92
C GLY A 91 4.22 -3.02 4.37
N GLU A 92 3.83 -2.02 3.58
CA GLU A 92 4.74 -1.05 2.98
C GLU A 92 4.10 0.34 2.84
N THR A 93 4.95 1.34 2.70
CA THR A 93 4.58 2.73 2.40
C THR A 93 5.59 3.38 1.49
N GLU A 94 5.17 4.38 0.74
CA GLU A 94 6.06 5.21 -0.06
C GLU A 94 6.54 6.41 0.76
N PHE A 95 7.81 6.79 0.59
CA PHE A 95 8.42 7.98 1.18
C PHE A 95 9.52 8.48 0.24
N LEU A 96 9.42 9.72 -0.24
CA LEU A 96 10.34 10.33 -1.21
C LEU A 96 10.68 9.42 -2.41
N GLY A 97 9.66 8.77 -2.99
CA GLY A 97 9.82 7.87 -4.14
C GLY A 97 10.57 6.57 -3.84
N CYS A 98 10.68 6.20 -2.56
CA CYS A 98 11.20 4.91 -2.11
C CYS A 98 10.12 4.13 -1.35
N THR A 99 10.07 2.82 -1.55
CA THR A 99 9.19 1.94 -0.79
C THR A 99 9.90 1.49 0.49
N PHE A 100 9.21 1.64 1.62
CA PHE A 100 9.69 1.22 2.95
C PHE A 100 8.76 0.17 3.54
N SER A 101 9.32 -0.90 4.08
CA SER A 101 8.55 -1.89 4.84
C SER A 101 8.13 -1.29 6.18
N VAL A 102 6.84 -1.44 6.51
CA VAL A 102 6.27 -0.95 7.76
C VAL A 102 5.39 -2.03 8.42
N ASN A 103 5.35 -2.00 9.74
CA ASN A 103 4.47 -2.84 10.56
C ASN A 103 4.13 -2.09 11.86
N LYS A 104 3.35 -2.71 12.74
CA LYS A 104 2.90 -2.10 14.01
C LYS A 104 4.03 -1.70 14.98
N GLN A 105 5.27 -2.09 14.72
CA GLN A 105 6.42 -1.76 15.56
C GLN A 105 7.11 -0.46 15.15
N VAL A 106 6.82 0.09 13.97
CA VAL A 106 7.40 1.34 13.47
C VAL A 106 6.31 2.33 13.14
N LEU A 107 6.58 3.62 13.34
CA LEU A 107 5.68 4.68 12.91
C LEU A 107 5.66 4.74 11.38
N ILE A 108 4.46 4.83 10.79
CA ILE A 108 4.30 5.09 9.36
C ILE A 108 4.89 6.47 9.05
N PRO A 109 5.85 6.57 8.12
CA PRO A 109 6.39 7.85 7.67
C PRO A 109 5.29 8.85 7.30
N ARG A 110 5.45 10.10 7.71
CA ARG A 110 4.45 11.15 7.50
C ARG A 110 4.89 12.10 6.38
N PRO A 111 3.94 12.68 5.62
CA PRO A 111 4.25 13.64 4.54
C PRO A 111 5.08 14.83 5.02
N GLU A 112 4.84 15.33 6.24
CA GLU A 112 5.61 16.45 6.83
C GLU A 112 7.08 16.07 7.03
N THR A 113 7.38 14.80 7.21
CA THR A 113 8.75 14.29 7.30
C THR A 113 9.43 14.27 5.93
N GLU A 114 8.71 14.08 4.84
CA GLU A 114 9.25 14.25 3.48
C GLU A 114 9.70 15.69 3.24
N GLU A 115 8.89 16.67 3.67
CA GLU A 115 9.24 18.09 3.56
C GLU A 115 10.52 18.42 4.34
N LEU A 116 10.66 17.88 5.55
CA LEU A 116 11.88 18.04 6.34
C LEU A 116 13.11 17.47 5.62
N VAL A 117 13.01 16.25 5.08
CA VAL A 117 14.12 15.62 4.36
C VAL A 117 14.46 16.40 3.09
N GLN A 118 13.46 16.87 2.36
CA GLN A 118 13.66 17.69 1.17
C GLN A 118 14.38 19.01 1.53
N TRP A 119 13.98 19.65 2.63
CA TRP A 119 14.64 20.87 3.13
C TRP A 119 16.12 20.62 3.49
N ILE A 120 16.42 19.49 4.15
CA ILE A 120 17.82 19.10 4.45
C ILE A 120 18.63 18.93 3.16
N ILE A 121 18.05 18.24 2.16
CA ILE A 121 18.66 18.03 0.84
C ILE A 121 18.98 19.37 0.19
N ASP A 122 18.04 20.29 0.14
CA ASP A 122 18.18 21.60 -0.49
C ASP A 122 19.24 22.46 0.21
N ASP A 123 19.30 22.44 1.55
CA ASP A 123 20.33 23.16 2.32
C ASP A 123 21.74 22.60 2.06
N LEU A 124 21.90 21.29 2.08
CA LEU A 124 23.19 20.64 1.78
C LEU A 124 23.68 20.95 0.36
N ILE A 125 22.79 20.93 -0.62
CA ILE A 125 23.10 21.29 -2.01
C ILE A 125 23.52 22.77 -2.08
N LYS A 126 22.75 23.66 -1.48
CA LYS A 126 23.04 25.10 -1.47
C LYS A 126 24.41 25.43 -0.84
N ARG A 127 24.80 24.66 0.14
CA ARG A 127 26.11 24.79 0.84
C ARG A 127 27.25 24.03 0.14
N ASN A 128 27.00 23.34 -0.99
CA ASN A 128 27.95 22.50 -1.71
C ASN A 128 28.60 21.41 -0.83
N VAL A 129 27.80 20.75 0.02
CA VAL A 129 28.25 19.65 0.89
C VAL A 129 27.94 18.31 0.21
N ASP A 130 28.95 17.67 -0.36
CA ASP A 130 28.82 16.40 -1.09
C ASP A 130 28.98 15.17 -0.18
N GLU A 131 29.66 15.30 0.95
CA GLU A 131 29.98 14.23 1.89
C GLU A 131 29.52 14.61 3.31
N PRO A 132 28.20 14.76 3.55
CA PRO A 132 27.70 15.14 4.86
C PRO A 132 27.87 14.01 5.88
N THR A 133 28.11 14.37 7.15
CA THR A 133 27.94 13.45 8.28
C THR A 133 26.61 13.74 8.94
N ILE A 134 25.76 12.72 9.01
CA ILE A 134 24.36 12.80 9.45
C ILE A 134 24.14 11.80 10.57
N LEU A 135 23.51 12.24 11.64
CA LEU A 135 23.06 11.39 12.74
C LEU A 135 21.53 11.43 12.81
N ASP A 136 20.89 10.27 12.63
CA ASP A 136 19.45 10.08 12.75
C ASP A 136 19.12 9.37 14.07
N ILE A 137 18.58 10.11 15.03
CA ILE A 137 18.23 9.59 16.36
C ILE A 137 16.74 9.22 16.38
N GLY A 138 16.43 7.95 16.68
CA GLY A 138 15.05 7.47 16.65
C GLY A 138 14.58 7.09 15.25
N THR A 139 15.46 6.56 14.46
CA THR A 139 15.36 6.22 13.02
C THR A 139 14.03 5.59 12.58
N GLY A 140 13.33 4.84 13.43
CA GLY A 140 12.05 4.22 13.11
C GLY A 140 12.13 3.25 11.91
N SER A 141 11.46 3.58 10.80
CA SER A 141 11.52 2.81 9.55
C SER A 141 12.83 3.00 8.76
N GLY A 142 13.68 3.92 9.18
CA GLY A 142 14.87 4.32 8.43
C GLY A 142 14.61 5.31 7.30
N CYS A 143 13.40 5.83 7.15
CA CYS A 143 13.01 6.62 5.99
C CYS A 143 13.84 7.89 5.80
N ILE A 144 14.23 8.58 6.88
CA ILE A 144 15.10 9.78 6.84
C ILE A 144 16.51 9.36 6.43
N ALA A 145 17.13 8.47 7.22
CA ALA A 145 18.52 8.04 7.01
C ALA A 145 18.74 7.46 5.61
N ILE A 146 17.87 6.56 5.18
CA ILE A 146 17.99 5.88 3.87
C ILE A 146 17.77 6.86 2.72
N SER A 147 16.79 7.78 2.82
CA SER A 147 16.53 8.77 1.76
C SER A 147 17.72 9.73 1.60
N LEU A 148 18.33 10.17 2.72
CA LEU A 148 19.52 11.02 2.69
C LEU A 148 20.74 10.26 2.15
N ALA A 149 20.98 9.01 2.58
CA ALA A 149 22.06 8.19 2.06
C ALA A 149 21.91 7.92 0.55
N LYS A 150 20.69 7.70 0.08
CA LYS A 150 20.41 7.53 -1.36
C LYS A 150 20.68 8.81 -2.16
N ARG A 151 20.36 9.95 -1.59
CA ARG A 151 20.57 11.26 -2.25
C ARG A 151 22.05 11.68 -2.23
N PHE A 152 22.78 11.34 -1.18
CA PHE A 152 24.20 11.64 -0.98
C PHE A 152 24.99 10.34 -0.79
N PRO A 153 25.41 9.64 -1.88
CA PRO A 153 26.04 8.31 -1.77
C PRO A 153 27.37 8.28 -1.01
N LYS A 154 28.00 9.44 -0.80
CA LYS A 154 29.24 9.59 -0.01
C LYS A 154 28.98 10.06 1.41
N ALA A 155 27.72 10.25 1.81
CA ALA A 155 27.37 10.65 3.16
C ALA A 155 27.74 9.56 4.18
N ASN A 156 28.18 9.98 5.36
CA ASN A 156 28.29 9.12 6.52
C ASN A 156 27.00 9.27 7.33
N VAL A 157 26.09 8.30 7.24
CA VAL A 157 24.80 8.32 7.94
C VAL A 157 24.80 7.27 9.04
N THR A 158 24.47 7.68 10.26
CA THR A 158 24.48 6.84 11.47
C THR A 158 23.17 7.00 12.23
#